data_1ce5e4bae9083c5f6d8c150e5ff494a1
#
_entry.id   1ce5e4bae9083c5f6d8c150e5ff494a1
#
_cell.length_a   1.000
_cell.length_b   1.000
_cell.length_c   1.000
_cell.angle_alpha   90.00
_cell.angle_beta   90.00
_cell.angle_gamma   90.00
#
_symmetry.space_group_name_H-M   'P 1'
#
loop_
_entity.id
_entity.type
_entity.pdbx_description
1 polymer ?
#
loop_
_entity_poly.entity_id
_entity_poly.type
_entity_poly.pdbx_seq_one_letter_code
_entity_poly.pdbx_strand_id
1 'polypeptide(L)'
;KAAKPPPPASLSMLEEAITNPLSEMRFWGVVGYAKLAREKQISSCPQALLALLQDSNPYIASEAAYAAAYLGKSQESVARLIIPTEEKYRKIGYSSLECLSLDPDMRDCIRPFLSELREAAETLPRLENEDAGLMARGILVNLGEMDIQDLYGPEAYKRGLKFNYGRRAMIPLPN
;
A
#
# COMPACT_ATOMS: atom_id res chain seq x y z
N LYS A 1 2.03 -18.89 16.20
CA LYS A 1 1.77 -20.13 15.42
C LYS A 1 2.29 -19.87 14.01
N ALA A 2 3.16 -20.75 13.48
CA ALA A 2 3.59 -20.68 12.09
C ALA A 2 2.37 -20.85 11.17
N ALA A 3 2.25 -20.02 10.13
CA ALA A 3 1.18 -20.14 9.15
C ALA A 3 1.31 -21.47 8.39
N LYS A 4 0.17 -22.11 8.14
CA LYS A 4 0.16 -23.36 7.37
C LYS A 4 0.43 -23.00 5.90
N PRO A 5 1.38 -23.68 5.22
CA PRO A 5 1.61 -23.42 3.81
C PRO A 5 0.36 -23.69 2.98
N PRO A 6 0.15 -22.92 1.88
CA PRO A 6 -0.97 -23.13 0.98
C PRO A 6 -0.86 -24.49 0.29
N PRO A 7 -1.98 -25.08 -0.16
CA PRO A 7 -1.94 -26.25 -1.01
C PRO A 7 -1.14 -25.99 -2.30
N PRO A 8 -0.31 -26.92 -2.79
CA PRO A 8 0.49 -26.74 -4.01
C PRO A 8 -0.34 -26.30 -5.23
N ALA A 9 -1.54 -26.84 -5.39
CA ALA A 9 -2.46 -26.46 -6.46
C ALA A 9 -2.84 -24.96 -6.43
N SER A 10 -2.91 -24.34 -5.23
CA SER A 10 -3.22 -22.92 -5.11
C SER A 10 -2.10 -22.03 -5.62
N LEU A 11 -0.83 -22.41 -5.41
CA LEU A 11 0.32 -21.64 -5.92
C LEU A 11 0.42 -21.75 -7.44
N SER A 12 0.27 -22.94 -8.01
CA SER A 12 0.26 -23.15 -9.46
C SER A 12 -0.83 -22.31 -10.15
N MET A 13 -2.03 -22.27 -9.59
CA MET A 13 -3.12 -21.45 -10.11
C MET A 13 -2.79 -19.95 -10.06
N LEU A 14 -2.11 -19.48 -9.00
CA LEU A 14 -1.70 -18.09 -8.90
C LEU A 14 -0.57 -17.76 -9.89
N GLU A 15 0.37 -18.67 -10.11
CA GLU A 15 1.44 -18.52 -11.11
C GLU A 15 0.86 -18.42 -12.54
N GLU A 16 -0.11 -19.24 -12.87
CA GLU A 16 -0.83 -19.14 -14.15
C GLU A 16 -1.62 -17.83 -14.25
N ALA A 17 -2.25 -17.41 -13.17
CA ALA A 17 -3.04 -16.18 -13.16
C ALA A 17 -2.19 -14.93 -13.38
N ILE A 18 -1.03 -14.79 -12.71
CA ILE A 18 -0.17 -13.60 -12.83
C ILE A 18 0.51 -13.48 -14.20
N THR A 19 0.58 -14.57 -14.96
CA THR A 19 1.14 -14.58 -16.33
C THR A 19 0.07 -14.54 -17.41
N ASN A 20 -1.21 -14.48 -17.03
CA ASN A 20 -2.33 -14.53 -17.96
C ASN A 20 -2.41 -13.24 -18.83
N PRO A 21 -2.73 -13.32 -20.13
CA PRO A 21 -2.92 -12.14 -20.98
C PRO A 21 -4.07 -11.23 -20.52
N LEU A 22 -5.09 -11.78 -19.85
CA LEU A 22 -6.22 -11.00 -19.34
C LEU A 22 -5.84 -10.27 -18.05
N SER A 23 -6.04 -8.95 -18.03
CA SER A 23 -5.72 -8.11 -16.86
C SER A 23 -6.47 -8.50 -15.60
N GLU A 24 -7.73 -8.90 -15.73
CA GLU A 24 -8.54 -9.36 -14.59
C GLU A 24 -7.93 -10.59 -13.93
N MET A 25 -7.43 -11.53 -14.72
CA MET A 25 -6.77 -12.73 -14.18
C MET A 25 -5.48 -12.38 -13.48
N ARG A 26 -4.63 -11.50 -14.08
CA ARG A 26 -3.41 -11.02 -13.41
C ARG A 26 -3.73 -10.32 -12.11
N PHE A 27 -4.74 -9.44 -12.10
CA PHE A 27 -5.16 -8.73 -10.88
C PHE A 27 -5.52 -9.70 -9.75
N TRP A 28 -6.39 -10.69 -10.00
CA TRP A 28 -6.76 -11.66 -8.98
C TRP A 28 -5.61 -12.55 -8.56
N GLY A 29 -4.72 -12.91 -9.49
CA GLY A 29 -3.49 -13.63 -9.18
C GLY A 29 -2.61 -12.86 -8.21
N VAL A 30 -2.39 -11.57 -8.44
CA VAL A 30 -1.58 -10.70 -7.58
C VAL A 30 -2.24 -10.51 -6.21
N VAL A 31 -3.56 -10.30 -6.14
CA VAL A 31 -4.30 -10.21 -4.87
C VAL A 31 -4.15 -11.51 -4.05
N GLY A 32 -4.18 -12.66 -4.73
CA GLY A 32 -3.90 -13.96 -4.09
C GLY A 32 -2.48 -14.02 -3.50
N TYR A 33 -1.46 -13.60 -4.27
CA TYR A 33 -0.09 -13.52 -3.78
C TYR A 33 0.06 -12.56 -2.60
N ALA A 34 -0.55 -11.38 -2.67
CA ALA A 34 -0.53 -10.40 -1.59
C ALA A 34 -1.11 -10.97 -0.29
N LYS A 35 -2.20 -11.71 -0.39
CA LYS A 35 -2.80 -12.40 0.77
C LYS A 35 -1.85 -13.43 1.37
N LEU A 36 -1.31 -14.34 0.54
CA LEU A 36 -0.42 -15.40 1.02
C LEU A 36 0.88 -14.85 1.62
N ALA A 37 1.44 -13.79 1.01
CA ALA A 37 2.63 -13.12 1.50
C ALA A 37 2.39 -12.47 2.87
N ARG A 38 1.31 -11.69 3.01
CA ARG A 38 0.93 -11.05 4.28
C ARG A 38 0.66 -12.07 5.39
N GLU A 39 0.04 -13.20 5.06
CA GLU A 39 -0.21 -14.28 6.00
C GLU A 39 1.04 -15.15 6.27
N LYS A 40 2.21 -14.77 5.69
CA LYS A 40 3.49 -15.49 5.83
C LYS A 40 3.40 -16.96 5.38
N GLN A 41 2.48 -17.26 4.45
CA GLN A 41 2.31 -18.62 3.90
C GLN A 41 3.30 -18.91 2.78
N ILE A 42 3.86 -17.88 2.15
CA ILE A 42 4.93 -17.94 1.16
C ILE A 42 6.03 -16.97 1.56
N SER A 43 7.28 -17.25 1.15
CA SER A 43 8.45 -16.43 1.47
C SER A 43 9.31 -16.07 0.24
N SER A 44 9.03 -16.67 -0.91
CA SER A 44 9.75 -16.39 -2.15
C SER A 44 8.93 -15.50 -3.06
N CYS A 45 9.58 -14.50 -3.66
CA CYS A 45 8.98 -13.62 -4.65
C CYS A 45 9.25 -14.16 -6.06
N PRO A 46 8.22 -14.62 -6.79
CA PRO A 46 8.41 -15.11 -8.16
C PRO A 46 8.84 -13.98 -9.10
N GLN A 47 9.69 -14.29 -10.07
CA GLN A 47 10.14 -13.31 -11.08
C GLN A 47 8.95 -12.75 -11.89
N ALA A 48 7.93 -13.57 -12.14
CA ALA A 48 6.72 -13.13 -12.82
C ALA A 48 5.95 -12.06 -12.02
N LEU A 49 5.93 -12.15 -10.67
CA LEU A 49 5.33 -11.13 -9.83
C LEU A 49 6.12 -9.81 -9.88
N LEU A 50 7.46 -9.89 -9.90
CA LEU A 50 8.32 -8.70 -10.05
C LEU A 50 8.13 -8.02 -11.42
N ALA A 51 7.91 -8.79 -12.49
CA ALA A 51 7.62 -8.23 -13.80
C ALA A 51 6.33 -7.39 -13.79
N LEU A 52 5.34 -7.73 -12.96
CA LEU A 52 4.09 -7.00 -12.85
C LEU A 52 4.22 -5.63 -12.13
N LEU A 53 5.37 -5.30 -11.53
CA LEU A 53 5.65 -3.94 -11.07
C LEU A 53 5.62 -2.93 -12.23
N GLN A 54 5.81 -3.41 -13.46
CA GLN A 54 5.77 -2.61 -14.68
C GLN A 54 4.50 -2.88 -15.52
N ASP A 55 3.47 -3.52 -14.94
CA ASP A 55 2.20 -3.73 -15.66
C ASP A 55 1.60 -2.40 -16.08
N SER A 56 1.02 -2.36 -17.28
CA SER A 56 0.35 -1.17 -17.82
C SER A 56 -0.91 -0.79 -17.03
N ASN A 57 -1.49 -1.75 -16.31
CA ASN A 57 -2.59 -1.49 -15.39
C ASN A 57 -2.02 -1.09 -14.01
N PRO A 58 -2.22 0.17 -13.58
CA PRO A 58 -1.65 0.69 -12.33
C PRO A 58 -2.14 -0.03 -11.07
N TYR A 59 -3.35 -0.61 -11.10
CA TYR A 59 -3.85 -1.41 -9.99
C TYR A 59 -3.07 -2.71 -9.84
N ILE A 60 -2.74 -3.37 -10.97
CA ILE A 60 -1.93 -4.59 -10.96
C ILE A 60 -0.52 -4.27 -10.48
N ALA A 61 0.09 -3.20 -11.02
CA ALA A 61 1.44 -2.79 -10.63
C ALA A 61 1.52 -2.44 -9.13
N SER A 62 0.50 -1.76 -8.59
CA SER A 62 0.45 -1.39 -7.17
C SER A 62 0.25 -2.62 -6.26
N GLU A 63 -0.66 -3.52 -6.60
CA GLU A 63 -0.85 -4.75 -5.84
C GLU A 63 0.36 -5.68 -5.93
N ALA A 64 1.04 -5.73 -7.09
CA ALA A 64 2.30 -6.47 -7.23
C ALA A 64 3.40 -5.90 -6.34
N ALA A 65 3.52 -4.56 -6.27
CA ALA A 65 4.46 -3.90 -5.38
C ALA A 65 4.11 -4.20 -3.90
N TYR A 66 2.84 -4.13 -3.53
CA TYR A 66 2.38 -4.48 -2.20
C TYR A 66 2.74 -5.92 -1.81
N ALA A 67 2.46 -6.89 -2.69
CA ALA A 67 2.80 -8.29 -2.47
C ALA A 67 4.32 -8.52 -2.39
N ALA A 68 5.09 -7.92 -3.30
CA ALA A 68 6.54 -8.05 -3.36
C ALA A 68 7.24 -7.44 -2.14
N ALA A 69 6.69 -6.39 -1.53
CA ALA A 69 7.19 -5.80 -0.29
C ALA A 69 7.21 -6.83 0.84
N TYR A 70 6.12 -7.59 1.03
CA TYR A 70 6.05 -8.67 2.03
C TYR A 70 6.99 -9.85 1.71
N LEU A 71 7.40 -10.00 0.45
CA LEU A 71 8.31 -11.06 -0.02
C LEU A 71 9.78 -10.63 -0.08
N GLY A 72 10.14 -9.59 0.68
CA GLY A 72 11.52 -9.15 0.86
C GLY A 72 12.05 -8.24 -0.26
N LYS A 73 11.18 -7.76 -1.16
CA LYS A 73 11.51 -6.77 -2.21
C LYS A 73 11.05 -5.36 -1.84
N SER A 74 11.19 -5.00 -0.57
CA SER A 74 10.55 -3.83 0.00
C SER A 74 11.06 -2.51 -0.57
N GLN A 75 12.36 -2.35 -0.79
CA GLN A 75 12.90 -1.07 -1.30
C GLN A 75 12.39 -0.75 -2.71
N GLU A 76 12.49 -1.70 -3.64
CA GLU A 76 12.01 -1.54 -5.01
C GLU A 76 10.49 -1.33 -5.06
N SER A 77 9.76 -2.08 -4.24
CA SER A 77 8.30 -2.03 -4.15
C SER A 77 7.82 -0.70 -3.60
N VAL A 78 8.40 -0.22 -2.49
CA VAL A 78 8.02 1.06 -1.89
C VAL A 78 8.35 2.21 -2.83
N ALA A 79 9.52 2.20 -3.47
CA ALA A 79 9.87 3.19 -4.50
C ALA A 79 8.81 3.23 -5.62
N ARG A 80 8.35 2.07 -6.07
CA ARG A 80 7.31 1.98 -7.12
C ARG A 80 5.96 2.54 -6.67
N LEU A 81 5.62 2.43 -5.39
CA LEU A 81 4.37 2.97 -4.83
C LEU A 81 4.41 4.49 -4.63
N ILE A 82 5.59 5.06 -4.34
CA ILE A 82 5.77 6.49 -4.07
C ILE A 82 5.91 7.32 -5.34
N ILE A 83 6.51 6.77 -6.41
CA ILE A 83 6.90 7.48 -7.65
C ILE A 83 5.92 7.27 -8.84
N PRO A 84 4.61 7.24 -8.70
CA PRO A 84 3.74 7.32 -9.85
C PRO A 84 3.79 8.75 -10.42
N THR A 85 4.16 8.87 -11.68
CA THR A 85 4.31 10.15 -12.36
C THR A 85 2.97 10.84 -12.64
N GLU A 86 1.87 10.07 -12.75
CA GLU A 86 0.54 10.59 -12.99
C GLU A 86 -0.29 10.63 -11.69
N GLU A 87 -0.92 11.76 -11.41
CA GLU A 87 -1.69 12.02 -10.19
C GLU A 87 -2.78 10.96 -9.92
N LYS A 88 -3.51 10.55 -10.97
CA LYS A 88 -4.55 9.50 -10.86
C LYS A 88 -4.01 8.15 -10.37
N TYR A 89 -2.73 7.85 -10.63
CA TYR A 89 -2.09 6.59 -10.20
C TYR A 89 -1.38 6.74 -8.87
N ARG A 90 -1.00 7.96 -8.49
CA ARG A 90 -0.38 8.26 -7.20
C ARG A 90 -1.25 7.83 -6.04
N LYS A 91 -2.55 8.10 -6.11
CA LYS A 91 -3.54 7.68 -5.14
C LYS A 91 -3.56 6.16 -4.92
N ILE A 92 -3.46 5.38 -6.02
CA ILE A 92 -3.45 3.92 -5.95
C ILE A 92 -2.20 3.43 -5.21
N GLY A 93 -1.02 3.96 -5.55
CA GLY A 93 0.24 3.64 -4.88
C GLY A 93 0.22 3.99 -3.39
N TYR A 94 -0.25 5.20 -3.05
CA TYR A 94 -0.34 5.64 -1.66
C TYR A 94 -1.36 4.84 -0.84
N SER A 95 -2.45 4.36 -1.44
CA SER A 95 -3.39 3.47 -0.75
C SER A 95 -2.74 2.14 -0.36
N SER A 96 -1.94 1.55 -1.24
CA SER A 96 -1.19 0.33 -0.94
C SER A 96 -0.10 0.59 0.11
N LEU A 97 0.59 1.73 0.02
CA LEU A 97 1.61 2.13 0.98
C LEU A 97 1.03 2.41 2.38
N GLU A 98 -0.15 3.00 2.44
CA GLU A 98 -0.88 3.17 3.70
C GLU A 98 -1.18 1.82 4.35
N CYS A 99 -1.65 0.85 3.57
CA CYS A 99 -1.86 -0.52 4.07
C CYS A 99 -0.57 -1.14 4.62
N LEU A 100 0.59 -0.93 3.97
CA LEU A 100 1.90 -1.37 4.48
C LEU A 100 2.25 -0.67 5.79
N SER A 101 2.00 0.64 5.91
CA SER A 101 2.33 1.44 7.09
C SER A 101 1.56 1.04 8.35
N LEU A 102 0.39 0.43 8.19
CA LEU A 102 -0.42 -0.12 9.28
C LEU A 102 0.18 -1.40 9.87
N ASP A 103 0.98 -2.14 9.09
CA ASP A 103 1.67 -3.34 9.57
C ASP A 103 3.00 -2.96 10.23
N PRO A 104 3.17 -3.22 11.56
CA PRO A 104 4.42 -2.89 12.26
C PRO A 104 5.67 -3.52 11.62
N ASP A 105 5.55 -4.74 11.08
CA ASP A 105 6.67 -5.47 10.45
C ASP A 105 7.13 -4.80 9.14
N MET A 106 6.29 -3.95 8.54
CA MET A 106 6.56 -3.30 7.25
C MET A 106 6.99 -1.83 7.36
N ARG A 107 6.91 -1.23 8.55
CA ARG A 107 7.22 0.21 8.73
C ARG A 107 8.65 0.57 8.37
N ASP A 108 9.60 -0.29 8.72
CA ASP A 108 11.02 -0.02 8.48
C ASP A 108 11.39 0.01 6.99
N CYS A 109 10.62 -0.67 6.13
CA CYS A 109 10.84 -0.60 4.69
C CYS A 109 10.35 0.73 4.07
N ILE A 110 9.48 1.47 4.75
CA ILE A 110 8.94 2.76 4.30
C ILE A 110 9.82 3.92 4.79
N ARG A 111 10.48 3.78 5.94
CA ARG A 111 11.31 4.86 6.55
C ARG A 111 12.36 5.48 5.63
N PRO A 112 13.04 4.75 4.73
CA PRO A 112 13.97 5.36 3.78
C PRO A 112 13.35 6.42 2.86
N PHE A 113 12.03 6.47 2.74
CA PHE A 113 11.28 7.35 1.84
C PHE A 113 10.53 8.47 2.58
N LEU A 114 10.93 8.78 3.81
CA LEU A 114 10.28 9.82 4.62
C LEU A 114 10.36 11.21 3.99
N SER A 115 11.43 11.52 3.25
CA SER A 115 11.58 12.81 2.55
C SER A 115 10.50 12.99 1.49
N GLU A 116 10.28 11.98 0.66
CA GLU A 116 9.28 11.99 -0.40
C GLU A 116 7.86 12.03 0.17
N LEU A 117 7.62 11.33 1.27
CA LEU A 117 6.33 11.36 1.95
C LEU A 117 6.03 12.73 2.58
N ARG A 118 7.03 13.38 3.18
CA ARG A 118 6.88 14.75 3.72
C ARG A 118 6.64 15.76 2.61
N GLU A 119 7.41 15.70 1.53
CA GLU A 119 7.18 16.54 0.36
C GLU A 119 5.76 16.34 -0.20
N ALA A 120 5.30 15.12 -0.36
CA ALA A 120 3.95 14.83 -0.80
C ALA A 120 2.87 15.36 0.17
N ALA A 121 3.11 15.23 1.48
CA ALA A 121 2.21 15.73 2.51
C ALA A 121 2.07 17.26 2.51
N GLU A 122 3.12 17.98 2.09
CA GLU A 122 3.16 19.45 2.04
C GLU A 122 2.66 20.01 0.71
N THR A 123 3.04 19.39 -0.40
CA THR A 123 2.84 19.94 -1.75
C THR A 123 1.55 19.51 -2.40
N LEU A 124 1.04 18.30 -2.05
CA LEU A 124 -0.20 17.81 -2.65
C LEU A 124 -1.43 18.46 -2.01
N PRO A 125 -2.46 18.79 -2.80
CA PRO A 125 -3.65 19.48 -2.31
C PRO A 125 -4.31 18.78 -1.13
N ARG A 126 -4.86 19.59 -0.19
CA ARG A 126 -5.67 19.13 0.94
C ARG A 126 -7.17 19.02 0.56
N LEU A 127 -7.46 18.63 -0.68
CA LEU A 127 -8.83 18.59 -1.16
C LEU A 127 -9.59 17.39 -0.58
N GLU A 128 -10.89 17.57 -0.47
CA GLU A 128 -11.82 16.68 0.21
C GLU A 128 -11.74 15.24 -0.34
N ASN A 129 -11.65 14.28 0.58
CA ASN A 129 -11.79 12.85 0.37
C ASN A 129 -10.78 12.16 -0.56
N GLU A 130 -9.85 11.46 0.05
CA GLU A 130 -8.98 10.46 -0.60
C GLU A 130 -7.92 11.04 -1.57
N ASP A 131 -7.28 12.15 -1.27
CA ASP A 131 -6.13 12.60 -2.04
C ASP A 131 -4.82 11.96 -1.58
N ALA A 132 -3.83 11.92 -2.46
CA ALA A 132 -2.52 11.36 -2.16
C ALA A 132 -1.80 12.12 -1.03
N GLY A 133 -2.05 13.43 -0.87
CA GLY A 133 -1.50 14.23 0.21
C GLY A 133 -2.05 13.84 1.58
N LEU A 134 -3.35 13.57 1.68
CA LEU A 134 -3.94 13.06 2.92
C LEU A 134 -3.43 11.66 3.25
N MET A 135 -3.29 10.79 2.25
CA MET A 135 -2.71 9.47 2.43
C MET A 135 -1.24 9.55 2.87
N ALA A 136 -0.43 10.44 2.30
CA ALA A 136 0.95 10.66 2.72
C ALA A 136 1.03 11.06 4.20
N ARG A 137 0.16 11.98 4.65
CA ARG A 137 0.06 12.34 6.09
C ARG A 137 -0.34 11.15 6.95
N GLY A 138 -1.32 10.35 6.51
CA GLY A 138 -1.73 9.15 7.22
C GLY A 138 -0.61 8.15 7.39
N ILE A 139 0.19 7.94 6.35
CA ILE A 139 1.39 7.11 6.41
C ILE A 139 2.38 7.66 7.44
N LEU A 140 2.64 8.98 7.44
CA LEU A 140 3.52 9.61 8.41
C LEU A 140 3.01 9.46 9.85
N VAL A 141 1.69 9.56 10.08
CA VAL A 141 1.08 9.29 11.39
C VAL A 141 1.29 7.82 11.80
N ASN A 142 1.05 6.87 10.90
CA ASN A 142 1.24 5.45 11.16
C ASN A 142 2.70 5.10 11.48
N LEU A 143 3.66 5.85 10.91
CA LEU A 143 5.09 5.71 11.19
C LEU A 143 5.53 6.42 12.49
N GLY A 144 4.66 7.22 13.11
CA GLY A 144 4.99 8.05 14.27
C GLY A 144 5.81 9.30 13.93
N GLU A 145 5.80 9.74 12.68
CA GLU A 145 6.55 10.87 12.14
C GLU A 145 5.72 12.17 12.05
N MET A 146 4.42 12.07 12.33
CA MET A 146 3.48 13.18 12.36
C MET A 146 2.43 12.94 13.46
N ASP A 147 1.98 14.01 14.12
CA ASP A 147 0.87 13.92 15.07
C ASP A 147 -0.47 13.73 14.31
N ILE A 148 -1.37 12.94 14.89
CA ILE A 148 -2.70 12.73 14.31
C ILE A 148 -3.50 14.04 14.17
N GLN A 149 -3.23 15.04 15.01
CA GLN A 149 -3.85 16.36 14.93
C GLN A 149 -3.45 17.11 13.66
N ASP A 150 -2.25 16.87 13.15
CA ASP A 150 -1.73 17.52 11.94
C ASP A 150 -2.28 16.88 10.66
N LEU A 151 -2.82 15.67 10.76
CA LEU A 151 -3.38 14.92 9.62
C LEU A 151 -4.46 15.74 8.89
N TYR A 152 -5.37 16.32 9.64
CA TYR A 152 -6.52 17.07 9.10
C TYR A 152 -6.32 18.58 9.13
N GLY A 153 -5.27 19.05 9.80
CA GLY A 153 -5.07 20.45 10.13
C GLY A 153 -5.95 20.93 11.30
N PRO A 154 -5.57 22.03 11.94
CA PRO A 154 -6.15 22.49 13.19
C PRO A 154 -7.64 22.82 13.11
N GLU A 155 -8.12 23.29 11.96
CA GLU A 155 -9.53 23.67 11.80
C GLU A 155 -10.46 22.45 11.65
N ALA A 156 -10.03 21.41 10.94
CA ALA A 156 -10.82 20.18 10.80
C ALA A 156 -10.90 19.42 12.12
N TYR A 157 -9.81 19.37 12.88
CA TYR A 157 -9.77 18.78 14.20
C TYR A 157 -10.70 19.49 15.19
N LYS A 158 -10.68 20.84 15.22
CA LYS A 158 -11.57 21.66 16.06
C LYS A 158 -13.06 21.44 15.75
N ARG A 159 -13.41 21.11 14.50
CA ARG A 159 -14.79 20.85 14.09
C ARG A 159 -15.27 19.44 14.42
N GLY A 160 -14.44 18.60 15.00
CA GLY A 160 -14.79 17.23 15.35
C GLY A 160 -15.21 16.37 14.14
N LEU A 161 -14.70 16.70 12.95
CA LEU A 161 -15.04 16.00 11.73
C LEU A 161 -14.53 14.56 11.81
N LYS A 162 -15.46 13.62 11.80
CA LYS A 162 -15.15 12.19 11.69
C LYS A 162 -14.88 11.89 10.23
N PHE A 163 -13.60 11.73 9.86
CA PHE A 163 -13.25 11.27 8.53
C PHE A 163 -13.27 9.74 8.49
N ASN A 164 -13.96 9.20 7.48
CA ASN A 164 -13.83 7.80 7.11
C ASN A 164 -12.48 7.62 6.45
N TYR A 165 -11.51 7.15 7.19
CA TYR A 165 -10.24 6.73 6.69
C TYR A 165 -10.45 5.42 5.93
N GLY A 166 -10.57 5.48 4.62
CA GLY A 166 -10.74 4.31 3.76
C GLY A 166 -11.52 3.17 4.42
N ARG A 167 -11.82 2.11 3.82
CA ARG A 167 -12.63 1.00 4.34
C ARG A 167 -12.18 0.36 5.68
N ARG A 168 -11.19 0.93 6.43
CA ARG A 168 -10.50 0.18 7.50
C ARG A 168 -10.35 0.81 8.86
N ALA A 169 -10.62 2.08 9.08
CA ALA A 169 -10.56 2.62 10.44
C ALA A 169 -11.47 3.84 10.62
N MET A 170 -12.50 3.71 11.42
CA MET A 170 -12.99 4.84 12.21
C MET A 170 -12.00 4.98 13.37
N ILE A 171 -11.19 6.02 13.39
CA ILE A 171 -10.44 6.40 14.58
C ILE A 171 -11.39 7.32 15.36
N PRO A 172 -11.90 6.91 16.53
CA PRO A 172 -12.65 7.83 17.39
C PRO A 172 -11.68 8.91 17.88
N LEU A 173 -12.03 10.17 17.66
CA LEU A 173 -11.32 11.25 18.31
C LEU A 173 -11.46 11.08 19.83
N PRO A 174 -10.37 11.25 20.61
CA PRO A 174 -10.48 11.28 22.07
C PRO A 174 -11.43 12.41 22.48
N ASN A 175 -12.31 12.10 23.44
CA ASN A 175 -13.22 13.08 24.04
C ASN A 175 -12.46 14.17 24.76
#